data_58c52ffd513d9f73c76fbf52ccc4da61
#
_entry.id   58c52ffd513d9f73c76fbf52ccc4da61
#
_cell.length_a   1.000
_cell.length_b   1.000
_cell.length_c   1.000
_cell.angle_alpha   90.00
_cell.angle_beta   90.00
_cell.angle_gamma   90.00
#
_symmetry.space_group_name_H-M   'P 1'
#
loop_
_entity.id
_entity.type
_entity.pdbx_description
1 polymer ?
#
loop_
_entity_poly.entity_id
_entity_poly.type
_entity_poly.pdbx_seq_one_letter_code
_entity_poly.pdbx_strand_id
1 'polypeptide(L)'
;MRQDTFSLEAAVAILQRTPASLSALLNDLPETWVRATEGDGTWSPYDVIGHLIHGERTDWIPRARHIMAGNSRPFEPFDRTAQFTESQGQSLPELLTTFAELRRENVVTAQLIQ
;
A
#
# COMPACT_ATOMS: atom_id res chain seq x y z
N MET A 1 1.83 -5.46 27.10
CA MET A 1 2.00 -4.12 26.51
C MET A 1 0.65 -3.45 26.38
N ARG A 2 0.58 -2.21 26.74
CA ARG A 2 -0.63 -1.43 26.60
C ARG A 2 -0.82 -0.99 25.16
N GLN A 3 -2.07 -1.02 24.68
CA GLN A 3 -2.43 -0.67 23.31
C GLN A 3 -3.35 0.56 23.27
N ASP A 4 -3.47 1.25 24.41
CA ASP A 4 -4.42 2.33 24.56
C ASP A 4 -3.88 3.71 24.12
N THR A 5 -2.60 3.77 23.70
CA THR A 5 -1.98 5.02 23.27
C THR A 5 -1.40 4.88 21.87
N PHE A 6 -1.94 5.65 20.95
CA PHE A 6 -1.43 5.72 19.59
C PHE A 6 -0.13 6.54 19.55
N SER A 7 0.85 6.07 18.80
CA SER A 7 2.09 6.80 18.55
C SER A 7 2.34 6.88 17.03
N LEU A 8 2.33 8.08 16.49
CA LEU A 8 2.64 8.30 15.08
C LEU A 8 4.08 7.86 14.77
N GLU A 9 5.01 8.15 15.70
CA GLU A 9 6.41 7.77 15.51
C GLU A 9 6.56 6.25 15.36
N ALA A 10 5.87 5.47 16.19
CA ALA A 10 5.92 4.01 16.12
C ALA A 10 5.25 3.52 14.83
N ALA A 11 4.14 4.11 14.42
CA ALA A 11 3.46 3.75 13.19
C ALA A 11 4.35 4.04 11.97
N VAL A 12 4.99 5.20 11.93
CA VAL A 12 5.91 5.57 10.85
C VAL A 12 7.08 4.60 10.77
N ALA A 13 7.61 4.16 11.91
CA ALA A 13 8.71 3.20 11.92
C ALA A 13 8.33 1.88 11.23
N ILE A 14 7.10 1.42 11.42
CA ILE A 14 6.60 0.22 10.75
C ILE A 14 6.34 0.49 9.26
N LEU A 15 5.68 1.59 8.94
CA LEU A 15 5.37 1.96 7.56
C LEU A 15 6.62 2.09 6.70
N GLN A 16 7.70 2.63 7.27
CA GLN A 16 8.97 2.78 6.55
C GLN A 16 9.64 1.45 6.23
N ARG A 17 9.42 0.43 7.05
CA ARG A 17 10.08 -0.88 6.90
C ARG A 17 9.36 -1.82 5.96
N THR A 18 8.08 -1.61 5.73
CA THR A 18 7.25 -2.52 4.93
C THR A 18 7.80 -2.75 3.52
N PRO A 19 8.22 -1.71 2.75
CA PRO A 19 8.73 -1.95 1.40
C PRO A 19 9.95 -2.86 1.36
N ALA A 20 10.90 -2.68 2.27
CA ALA A 20 12.09 -3.52 2.32
C ALA A 20 11.72 -4.96 2.68
N SER A 21 10.79 -5.15 3.60
CA SER A 21 10.34 -6.48 4.01
C SER A 21 9.65 -7.20 2.84
N LEU A 22 8.79 -6.51 2.10
CA LEU A 22 8.13 -7.08 0.93
C LEU A 22 9.11 -7.39 -0.18
N SER A 23 10.08 -6.52 -0.43
CA SER A 23 11.11 -6.78 -1.42
C SER A 23 11.95 -7.99 -1.06
N ALA A 24 12.34 -8.14 0.20
CA ALA A 24 13.11 -9.29 0.66
C ALA A 24 12.32 -10.59 0.51
N LEU A 25 11.01 -10.54 0.74
CA LEU A 25 10.14 -11.71 0.65
C LEU A 25 9.84 -12.10 -0.79
N LEU A 26 9.63 -11.15 -1.68
CA LEU A 26 9.04 -11.40 -3.00
C LEU A 26 10.00 -11.22 -4.18
N ASN A 27 11.10 -10.48 -4.03
CA ASN A 27 12.04 -10.31 -5.13
C ASN A 27 12.70 -11.65 -5.49
N ASP A 28 12.92 -11.82 -6.78
CA ASP A 28 13.59 -13.02 -7.34
C ASP A 28 12.79 -14.32 -7.17
N LEU A 29 11.50 -14.24 -6.83
CA LEU A 29 10.68 -15.43 -6.85
C LEU A 29 10.41 -15.86 -8.29
N PRO A 30 10.32 -17.19 -8.54
CA PRO A 30 9.89 -17.69 -9.84
C PRO A 30 8.52 -17.11 -10.25
N GLU A 31 8.33 -16.88 -11.54
CA GLU A 31 7.09 -16.30 -12.07
C GLU A 31 5.86 -17.12 -11.68
N THR A 32 5.99 -18.43 -11.57
CA THR A 32 4.90 -19.31 -11.14
C THR A 32 4.41 -18.96 -9.73
N TRP A 33 5.32 -18.59 -8.84
CA TRP A 33 4.96 -18.16 -7.47
C TRP A 33 4.35 -16.75 -7.48
N VAL A 34 4.91 -15.86 -8.28
CA VAL A 34 4.43 -14.47 -8.37
C VAL A 34 2.97 -14.41 -8.81
N ARG A 35 2.57 -15.30 -9.72
CA ARG A 35 1.22 -15.33 -10.28
C ARG A 35 0.31 -16.39 -9.64
N ALA A 36 0.80 -17.14 -8.65
CA ALA A 36 0.02 -18.20 -8.02
C ALA A 36 -1.14 -17.64 -7.21
N THR A 37 -2.30 -18.29 -7.31
CA THR A 37 -3.48 -17.98 -6.52
C THR A 37 -3.97 -19.25 -5.84
N GLU A 38 -4.88 -19.10 -4.89
CA GLU A 38 -5.49 -20.24 -4.20
C GLU A 38 -6.77 -20.72 -4.89
N GLY A 39 -7.10 -20.15 -6.05
CA GLY A 39 -8.29 -20.48 -6.81
C GLY A 39 -8.94 -19.25 -7.40
N ASP A 40 -10.07 -19.43 -8.09
CA ASP A 40 -10.80 -18.34 -8.71
C ASP A 40 -11.21 -17.29 -7.69
N GLY A 41 -11.06 -16.03 -8.03
CA GLY A 41 -11.43 -14.92 -7.16
C GLY A 41 -10.43 -14.62 -6.05
N THR A 42 -9.31 -15.33 -5.99
CA THR A 42 -8.24 -15.04 -5.03
C THR A 42 -7.10 -14.30 -5.71
N TRP A 43 -6.24 -13.66 -4.91
CA TRP A 43 -5.16 -12.82 -5.43
C TRP A 43 -3.82 -13.52 -5.35
N SER A 44 -2.98 -13.25 -6.36
CA SER A 44 -1.57 -13.63 -6.35
C SER A 44 -0.75 -12.59 -5.56
N PRO A 45 0.52 -12.89 -5.22
CA PRO A 45 1.42 -11.88 -4.69
C PRO A 45 1.50 -10.62 -5.55
N TYR A 46 1.49 -10.78 -6.87
CA TYR A 46 1.46 -9.66 -7.80
C TYR A 46 0.24 -8.76 -7.58
N ASP A 47 -0.94 -9.39 -7.45
CA ASP A 47 -2.19 -8.64 -7.23
C ASP A 47 -2.17 -7.91 -5.89
N VAL A 48 -1.60 -8.52 -4.85
CA VAL A 48 -1.49 -7.90 -3.53
C VAL A 48 -0.65 -6.62 -3.61
N ILE A 49 0.48 -6.66 -4.30
CA ILE A 49 1.33 -5.46 -4.42
C ILE A 49 0.62 -4.38 -5.23
N GLY A 50 -0.08 -4.76 -6.30
CA GLY A 50 -0.90 -3.80 -7.06
C GLY A 50 -1.96 -3.14 -6.19
N HIS A 51 -2.60 -3.90 -5.31
CA HIS A 51 -3.57 -3.38 -4.35
C HIS A 51 -2.93 -2.37 -3.40
N LEU A 52 -1.76 -2.69 -2.87
CA LEU A 52 -1.05 -1.79 -1.96
C LEU A 52 -0.65 -0.49 -2.64
N ILE A 53 -0.21 -0.54 -3.90
CA ILE A 53 0.11 0.65 -4.69
C ILE A 53 -1.12 1.53 -4.84
N HIS A 54 -2.24 0.94 -5.21
CA HIS A 54 -3.49 1.69 -5.37
C HIS A 54 -3.90 2.35 -4.05
N GLY A 55 -3.72 1.64 -2.94
CA GLY A 55 -3.97 2.18 -1.61
C GLY A 55 -3.08 3.37 -1.26
N GLU A 56 -1.79 3.31 -1.64
CA GLU A 56 -0.87 4.43 -1.42
C GLU A 56 -1.29 5.67 -2.22
N ARG A 57 -1.82 5.48 -3.42
CA ARG A 57 -2.23 6.58 -4.29
C ARG A 57 -3.55 7.22 -3.90
N THR A 58 -4.51 6.41 -3.42
CA THR A 58 -5.91 6.86 -3.37
C THR A 58 -6.60 6.66 -2.02
N ASP A 59 -6.01 5.94 -1.09
CA ASP A 59 -6.73 5.55 0.11
C ASP A 59 -6.33 6.33 1.36
N TRP A 60 -5.20 6.00 1.98
CA TRP A 60 -4.99 6.45 3.35
C TRP A 60 -4.58 7.92 3.49
N ILE A 61 -3.77 8.50 2.58
CA ILE A 61 -3.44 9.93 2.65
C ILE A 61 -4.66 10.79 2.32
N PRO A 62 -5.45 10.50 1.26
CA PRO A 62 -6.70 11.22 1.03
C PRO A 62 -7.66 11.15 2.22
N ARG A 63 -7.78 9.99 2.88
CA ARG A 63 -8.63 9.85 4.06
C ARG A 63 -8.10 10.67 5.24
N ALA A 64 -6.79 10.67 5.46
CA ALA A 64 -6.17 11.46 6.51
C ALA A 64 -6.44 12.96 6.30
N ARG A 65 -6.28 13.44 5.06
CA ARG A 65 -6.55 14.83 4.71
C ARG A 65 -8.02 15.18 4.88
N HIS A 66 -8.91 14.27 4.52
CA HIS A 66 -10.35 14.42 4.68
C HIS A 66 -10.70 14.63 6.16
N ILE A 67 -10.13 13.82 7.05
CA ILE A 67 -10.34 13.93 8.49
C ILE A 67 -9.74 15.23 9.03
N MET A 68 -8.52 15.57 8.64
CA MET A 68 -7.84 16.78 9.11
C MET A 68 -8.56 18.06 8.67
N ALA A 69 -9.24 18.03 7.53
CA ALA A 69 -10.05 19.15 7.06
C ALA A 69 -11.38 19.32 7.81
N GLY A 70 -11.70 18.40 8.72
CA GLY A 70 -12.97 18.44 9.45
C GLY A 70 -14.18 18.16 8.58
N ASN A 71 -13.96 17.47 7.44
CA ASN A 71 -15.02 17.17 6.49
C ASN A 71 -15.90 16.03 7.01
N SER A 72 -17.21 16.29 7.12
CA SER A 72 -18.17 15.29 7.60
C SER A 72 -18.73 14.41 6.50
N ARG A 73 -18.37 14.64 5.24
CA ARG A 73 -18.83 13.81 4.13
C ARG A 73 -18.23 12.40 4.24
N PRO A 74 -18.94 11.38 3.76
CA PRO A 74 -18.35 10.05 3.66
C PRO A 74 -17.10 10.06 2.78
N PHE A 75 -16.17 9.14 3.05
CA PHE A 75 -15.02 8.94 2.17
C PHE A 75 -15.47 8.46 0.79
N GLU A 76 -14.69 8.81 -0.23
CA GLU A 76 -14.88 8.22 -1.54
C GLU A 76 -14.67 6.71 -1.45
N PRO A 77 -15.53 5.91 -2.10
CA PRO A 77 -15.35 4.46 -2.09
C PRO A 77 -13.99 4.06 -2.68
N PHE A 78 -13.35 3.09 -2.05
CA PHE A 78 -12.12 2.52 -2.57
C PHE A 78 -12.44 1.60 -3.75
N ASP A 79 -11.83 1.87 -4.92
CA ASP A 79 -12.02 1.03 -6.10
C ASP A 79 -11.09 -0.18 -6.03
N ARG A 80 -11.66 -1.33 -5.72
CA ARG A 80 -10.90 -2.58 -5.54
C ARG A 80 -10.44 -3.21 -6.86
N THR A 81 -10.88 -2.71 -7.97
CA THR A 81 -10.56 -3.29 -9.29
C THR A 81 -9.64 -2.42 -10.14
N ALA A 82 -9.47 -1.15 -9.80
CA ALA A 82 -8.61 -0.24 -10.55
C ALA A 82 -7.16 -0.74 -10.63
N GLN A 83 -6.69 -1.44 -9.60
CA GLN A 83 -5.33 -1.99 -9.55
C GLN A 83 -5.00 -2.89 -10.73
N PHE A 84 -5.97 -3.65 -11.22
CA PHE A 84 -5.72 -4.60 -12.30
C PHE A 84 -5.39 -3.90 -13.62
N THR A 85 -6.00 -2.76 -13.87
CA THR A 85 -5.67 -1.92 -15.02
C THR A 85 -4.36 -1.18 -14.81
N GLU A 86 -4.18 -0.60 -13.62
CA GLU A 86 -3.00 0.21 -13.29
C GLU A 86 -1.71 -0.62 -13.31
N SER A 87 -1.77 -1.89 -12.89
CA SER A 87 -0.60 -2.77 -12.86
C SER A 87 -0.28 -3.42 -14.18
N GLN A 88 -1.16 -3.29 -15.17
CA GLN A 88 -1.02 -3.97 -16.46
C GLN A 88 0.31 -3.66 -17.12
N GLY A 89 1.02 -4.71 -17.57
CA GLY A 89 2.29 -4.56 -18.27
C GLY A 89 3.50 -4.34 -17.38
N GLN A 90 3.34 -4.29 -16.06
CA GLN A 90 4.46 -4.11 -15.14
C GLN A 90 4.91 -5.44 -14.54
N SER A 91 6.22 -5.56 -14.27
CA SER A 91 6.78 -6.72 -13.57
C SER A 91 6.63 -6.54 -12.06
N LEU A 92 6.76 -7.63 -11.29
CA LEU A 92 6.72 -7.53 -9.84
C LEU A 92 7.85 -6.63 -9.30
N PRO A 93 9.11 -6.74 -9.77
CA PRO A 93 10.15 -5.80 -9.31
C PRO A 93 9.79 -4.34 -9.57
N GLU A 94 9.17 -4.03 -10.71
CA GLU A 94 8.71 -2.67 -11.02
C GLU A 94 7.62 -2.22 -10.02
N LEU A 95 6.68 -3.10 -9.71
CA LEU A 95 5.63 -2.80 -8.72
C LEU A 95 6.21 -2.58 -7.32
N LEU A 96 7.18 -3.39 -6.91
CA LEU A 96 7.82 -3.24 -5.61
C LEU A 96 8.57 -1.90 -5.51
N THR A 97 9.24 -1.48 -6.58
CA THR A 97 9.91 -0.18 -6.64
C THR A 97 8.91 0.96 -6.54
N THR A 98 7.81 0.88 -7.29
CA THR A 98 6.75 1.88 -7.26
C THR A 98 6.13 2.00 -5.85
N PHE A 99 5.84 0.86 -5.23
CA PHE A 99 5.31 0.85 -3.87
C PHE A 99 6.27 1.53 -2.89
N ALA A 100 7.56 1.21 -2.96
CA ALA A 100 8.56 1.79 -2.07
C ALA A 100 8.64 3.31 -2.22
N GLU A 101 8.60 3.82 -3.45
CA GLU A 101 8.63 5.26 -3.72
C GLU A 101 7.39 5.96 -3.18
N LEU A 102 6.21 5.41 -3.43
CA LEU A 102 4.95 5.98 -2.97
C LEU A 102 4.86 5.97 -1.44
N ARG A 103 5.28 4.87 -0.80
CA ARG A 103 5.27 4.77 0.65
C ARG A 103 6.21 5.82 1.27
N ARG A 104 7.41 5.98 0.72
CA ARG A 104 8.35 6.98 1.21
C ARG A 104 7.76 8.39 1.14
N GLU A 105 7.15 8.74 0.01
CA GLU A 105 6.50 10.05 -0.16
C GLU A 105 5.35 10.22 0.82
N ASN A 106 4.53 9.20 1.00
CA ASN A 106 3.36 9.27 1.86
C ASN A 106 3.73 9.32 3.34
N VAL A 107 4.82 8.68 3.74
CA VAL A 107 5.34 8.78 5.11
C VAL A 107 5.76 10.22 5.41
N VAL A 108 6.48 10.86 4.49
CA VAL A 108 6.85 12.28 4.63
C VAL A 108 5.60 13.14 4.76
N THR A 109 4.61 12.91 3.89
CA THR A 109 3.34 13.65 3.94
C THR A 109 2.63 13.45 5.28
N ALA A 110 2.56 12.22 5.78
CA ALA A 110 1.91 11.92 7.05
C ALA A 110 2.56 12.66 8.22
N GLN A 111 3.88 12.82 8.18
CA GLN A 111 4.60 13.57 9.22
C GLN A 111 4.33 15.07 9.14
N LEU A 112 4.03 15.60 7.95
CA LEU A 112 3.81 17.04 7.74
C LEU A 112 2.38 17.48 8.02
N ILE A 113 1.39 16.59 7.92
CA ILE A 113 -0.02 16.97 8.03
C ILE A 113 -0.60 16.84 9.44
N GLN A 114 0.21 16.53 10.41
CA GLN A 114 -0.29 16.40 11.80
C GLN A 114 -0.43 17.78 12.49
#